data_c95115fd32fd53071c586dae4c6a5d0a
#
_entry.id   c95115fd32fd53071c586dae4c6a5d0a
#
_cell.length_a   1.000
_cell.length_b   1.000
_cell.length_c   1.000
_cell.angle_alpha   90.00
_cell.angle_beta   90.00
_cell.angle_gamma   90.00
#
_symmetry.space_group_name_H-M   'P 1'
#
loop_
_entity.id
_entity.type
_entity.pdbx_description
1 polymer ?
#
loop_
_entity_poly.entity_id
_entity_poly.type
_entity_poly.pdbx_seq_one_letter_code
_entity_poly.pdbx_strand_id
1 'polypeptide(L)'
;MAETHIDMAADAFDPGGIVGRLKLRIIEHCLPLWSNEGWDRATGGFVDRLDQDGRADRLAPRRVFVQARQIYCFAKAAQMGWYPEGRGIALKGMDHLLTKAKSPDGRPGFVHTLTADGAVVDPLRDTYDHAFVLLALASVYAMDRDAQVRSEIDALCHFLDTQLRSPHGGFLEGLPASMPRRQNPHMHLFEAMVAAFDATHDPVFQNRAGDFFALFLANLYDKQKQLLGEYFEEDWSKIEPVSIEPGHQAEWAWLLKGFERITGCPTGRYRAELLASALRYRDAVTGCLIDEGDAAGNIKRHTRRLWPQAEIAKAWIAQAESGEAGAADEARTALVRLERHYLSHPVAGGWHDQFDRDGASLVATIPASSFYHVLCAVTEAEQVLG
;
A
#
# COMPACT_ATOMS: atom_id res chain seq x y z
N MET A 1 -39.44 6.24 7.95
CA MET A 1 -38.00 6.34 8.24
C MET A 1 -37.66 5.19 9.15
N ALA A 2 -37.10 4.11 8.60
CA ALA A 2 -36.67 2.95 9.37
C ALA A 2 -35.20 3.19 9.73
N GLU A 3 -34.94 3.41 11.00
CA GLU A 3 -33.59 3.38 11.57
C GLU A 3 -33.07 1.95 11.41
N THR A 4 -32.16 1.76 10.43
CA THR A 4 -31.35 0.55 10.35
C THR A 4 -30.29 0.61 11.46
N HIS A 5 -30.68 0.20 12.67
CA HIS A 5 -29.70 -0.21 13.68
C HIS A 5 -28.87 -1.33 13.08
N ILE A 6 -27.57 -1.05 12.87
CA ILE A 6 -26.59 -2.06 12.52
C ILE A 6 -26.49 -2.98 13.72
N ASP A 7 -27.01 -4.20 13.59
CA ASP A 7 -26.89 -5.24 14.61
C ASP A 7 -25.42 -5.71 14.64
N MET A 8 -24.61 -5.05 15.47
CA MET A 8 -23.20 -5.39 15.70
C MET A 8 -23.03 -6.71 16.48
N ALA A 9 -24.11 -7.29 16.98
CA ALA A 9 -24.06 -8.48 17.83
C ALA A 9 -24.00 -9.80 17.04
N ALA A 10 -24.36 -9.81 15.75
CA ALA A 10 -24.39 -11.05 14.94
C ALA A 10 -22.99 -11.53 14.52
N ASP A 11 -22.01 -10.64 14.37
CA ASP A 11 -20.65 -10.99 13.93
C ASP A 11 -19.74 -11.52 15.06
N ALA A 12 -20.14 -11.39 16.32
CA ALA A 12 -19.38 -11.83 17.48
C ALA A 12 -19.36 -13.36 17.68
N PHE A 13 -20.10 -14.14 16.88
CA PHE A 13 -20.29 -15.59 17.07
C PHE A 13 -19.96 -16.46 15.86
N ASP A 14 -19.24 -15.92 14.87
CA ASP A 14 -18.73 -16.74 13.76
C ASP A 14 -17.38 -17.40 14.14
N PRO A 15 -17.30 -18.75 14.20
CA PRO A 15 -16.07 -19.47 14.56
C PRO A 15 -14.88 -19.16 13.64
N GLY A 16 -15.12 -18.66 12.42
CA GLY A 16 -14.07 -18.13 11.53
C GLY A 16 -13.75 -16.66 11.73
N GLY A 17 -14.64 -15.90 12.41
CA GLY A 17 -14.52 -14.44 12.58
C GLY A 17 -14.30 -13.68 11.26
N ILE A 18 -14.21 -12.35 11.35
CA ILE A 18 -13.95 -11.51 10.17
C ILE A 18 -12.59 -11.83 9.51
N VAL A 19 -11.56 -12.13 10.30
CA VAL A 19 -10.21 -12.42 9.80
C VAL A 19 -10.23 -13.69 8.96
N GLY A 20 -10.86 -14.77 9.46
CA GLY A 20 -11.00 -16.04 8.73
C GLY A 20 -11.79 -15.89 7.44
N ARG A 21 -12.91 -15.14 7.45
CA ARG A 21 -13.70 -14.88 6.23
C ARG A 21 -12.90 -14.13 5.17
N LEU A 22 -12.19 -13.06 5.56
CA LEU A 22 -11.36 -12.29 4.62
C LEU A 22 -10.18 -13.10 4.09
N LYS A 23 -9.54 -13.91 4.94
CA LYS A 23 -8.50 -14.85 4.51
C LYS A 23 -9.03 -15.84 3.46
N LEU A 24 -10.17 -16.49 3.73
CA LEU A 24 -10.80 -17.40 2.76
C LEU A 24 -11.15 -16.68 1.46
N ARG A 25 -11.71 -15.46 1.54
CA ARG A 25 -11.98 -14.65 0.36
C ARG A 25 -10.72 -14.40 -0.50
N ILE A 26 -9.60 -14.09 0.14
CA ILE A 26 -8.33 -13.91 -0.59
C ILE A 26 -7.90 -15.20 -1.25
N ILE A 27 -7.91 -16.32 -0.53
CA ILE A 27 -7.43 -17.63 -1.01
C ILE A 27 -8.33 -18.17 -2.12
N GLU A 28 -9.65 -18.14 -1.92
CA GLU A 28 -10.61 -18.81 -2.80
C GLU A 28 -11.07 -17.96 -3.97
N HIS A 29 -10.95 -16.61 -3.86
CA HIS A 29 -11.51 -15.72 -4.86
C HIS A 29 -10.51 -14.70 -5.41
N CYS A 30 -9.84 -13.90 -4.55
CA CYS A 30 -8.98 -12.84 -5.05
C CYS A 30 -7.75 -13.38 -5.78
N LEU A 31 -7.00 -14.28 -5.16
CA LEU A 31 -5.79 -14.86 -5.77
C LEU A 31 -6.10 -15.63 -7.06
N PRO A 32 -7.14 -16.50 -7.13
CA PRO A 32 -7.54 -17.14 -8.38
C PRO A 32 -7.99 -16.16 -9.45
N LEU A 33 -8.78 -15.13 -9.14
CA LEU A 33 -9.21 -14.12 -10.10
C LEU A 33 -8.00 -13.41 -10.72
N TRP A 34 -7.08 -12.90 -9.87
CA TRP A 34 -5.93 -12.13 -10.32
C TRP A 34 -4.82 -12.99 -10.94
N SER A 35 -4.73 -14.28 -10.62
CA SER A 35 -3.82 -15.22 -11.32
C SER A 35 -4.31 -15.64 -12.70
N ASN A 36 -5.63 -15.60 -12.93
CA ASN A 36 -6.23 -15.98 -14.20
C ASN A 36 -6.49 -14.77 -15.09
N GLU A 37 -7.40 -13.87 -14.69
CA GLU A 37 -7.76 -12.69 -15.47
C GLU A 37 -6.74 -11.56 -15.31
N GLY A 38 -6.18 -11.41 -14.10
CA GLY A 38 -5.17 -10.39 -13.82
C GLY A 38 -3.82 -10.61 -14.49
N TRP A 39 -3.50 -11.84 -14.91
CA TRP A 39 -2.27 -12.18 -15.61
C TRP A 39 -2.48 -12.25 -17.12
N ASP A 40 -1.77 -11.44 -17.89
CA ASP A 40 -1.83 -11.49 -19.35
C ASP A 40 -0.90 -12.58 -19.91
N ARG A 41 -1.50 -13.69 -20.35
CA ARG A 41 -0.75 -14.84 -20.87
C ARG A 41 -0.16 -14.61 -22.26
N ALA A 42 -0.65 -13.62 -22.99
CA ALA A 42 -0.19 -13.36 -24.35
C ALA A 42 1.07 -12.50 -24.39
N THR A 43 1.12 -11.47 -23.52
CA THR A 43 2.23 -10.49 -23.50
C THR A 43 3.10 -10.61 -22.24
N GLY A 44 2.63 -11.35 -21.24
CA GLY A 44 3.20 -11.38 -19.90
C GLY A 44 2.79 -10.14 -19.07
N GLY A 45 3.14 -10.17 -17.77
CA GLY A 45 2.80 -9.10 -16.84
C GLY A 45 1.35 -9.08 -16.38
N PHE A 46 1.04 -8.20 -15.43
CA PHE A 46 -0.29 -8.06 -14.86
C PHE A 46 -1.08 -6.98 -15.60
N VAL A 47 -2.39 -7.18 -15.74
CA VAL A 47 -3.29 -6.11 -16.20
C VAL A 47 -3.44 -5.05 -15.13
N ASP A 48 -3.67 -3.81 -15.53
CA ASP A 48 -3.80 -2.69 -14.59
C ASP A 48 -5.16 -2.67 -13.87
N ARG A 49 -6.18 -3.30 -14.48
CA ARG A 49 -7.55 -3.37 -13.98
C ARG A 49 -8.37 -4.45 -14.68
N LEU A 50 -9.44 -4.86 -14.02
CA LEU A 50 -10.54 -5.63 -14.60
C LEU A 50 -11.75 -4.71 -14.83
N ASP A 51 -12.64 -5.08 -15.72
CA ASP A 51 -13.96 -4.44 -15.85
C ASP A 51 -14.92 -4.87 -14.73
N GLN A 52 -16.15 -4.37 -14.73
CA GLN A 52 -17.18 -4.68 -13.73
C GLN A 52 -17.68 -6.14 -13.80
N ASP A 53 -17.40 -6.86 -14.88
CA ASP A 53 -17.70 -8.29 -15.04
C ASP A 53 -16.51 -9.17 -14.64
N GLY A 54 -15.40 -8.58 -14.21
CA GLY A 54 -14.17 -9.28 -13.80
C GLY A 54 -13.28 -9.70 -14.97
N ARG A 55 -13.48 -9.15 -16.17
CA ARG A 55 -12.66 -9.44 -17.36
C ARG A 55 -11.48 -8.48 -17.45
N ALA A 56 -10.34 -8.98 -17.91
CA ALA A 56 -9.12 -8.20 -18.06
C ALA A 56 -9.24 -7.07 -19.08
N ASP A 57 -8.92 -5.83 -18.69
CA ASP A 57 -8.65 -4.74 -19.63
C ASP A 57 -7.21 -4.87 -20.17
N ARG A 58 -7.07 -5.65 -21.25
CA ARG A 58 -5.77 -5.94 -21.86
C ARG A 58 -5.18 -4.77 -22.65
N LEU A 59 -5.98 -3.74 -22.95
CA LEU A 59 -5.54 -2.56 -23.68
C LEU A 59 -5.03 -1.44 -22.76
N ALA A 60 -5.35 -1.50 -21.48
CA ALA A 60 -4.87 -0.51 -20.51
C ALA A 60 -3.34 -0.50 -20.42
N PRO A 61 -2.72 0.69 -20.35
CA PRO A 61 -1.31 0.80 -20.03
C PRO A 61 -0.95 0.10 -18.71
N ARG A 62 0.28 -0.40 -18.63
CA ARG A 62 0.80 -1.13 -17.47
C ARG A 62 1.64 -0.19 -16.61
N ARG A 63 1.11 0.26 -15.48
CA ARG A 63 1.86 1.07 -14.51
C ARG A 63 2.84 0.18 -13.73
N VAL A 64 4.08 0.60 -13.62
CA VAL A 64 5.16 -0.20 -13.03
C VAL A 64 4.89 -0.50 -11.54
N PHE A 65 4.42 0.47 -10.76
CA PHE A 65 4.07 0.19 -9.37
C PHE A 65 2.93 -0.84 -9.21
N VAL A 66 2.01 -0.94 -10.18
CA VAL A 66 0.94 -1.96 -10.17
C VAL A 66 1.54 -3.34 -10.43
N GLN A 67 2.47 -3.47 -11.40
CA GLN A 67 3.20 -4.72 -11.61
C GLN A 67 3.90 -5.16 -10.32
N ALA A 68 4.62 -4.24 -9.68
CA ALA A 68 5.35 -4.50 -8.44
C ALA A 68 4.42 -4.91 -7.29
N ARG A 69 3.28 -4.23 -7.10
CA ARG A 69 2.27 -4.60 -6.09
C ARG A 69 1.69 -5.99 -6.31
N GLN A 70 1.41 -6.36 -7.57
CA GLN A 70 0.92 -7.71 -7.87
C GLN A 70 1.99 -8.78 -7.59
N ILE A 71 3.25 -8.53 -7.95
CA ILE A 71 4.37 -9.41 -7.61
C ILE A 71 4.46 -9.60 -6.09
N TYR A 72 4.40 -8.51 -5.32
CA TYR A 72 4.36 -8.55 -3.87
C TYR A 72 3.20 -9.42 -3.35
N CYS A 73 1.99 -9.22 -3.86
CA CYS A 73 0.82 -9.97 -3.42
C CYS A 73 0.98 -11.49 -3.60
N PHE A 74 1.45 -11.92 -4.76
CA PHE A 74 1.65 -13.35 -5.03
C PHE A 74 2.84 -13.93 -4.27
N ALA A 75 3.93 -13.17 -4.11
CA ALA A 75 5.07 -13.59 -3.29
C ALA A 75 4.67 -13.75 -1.82
N LYS A 76 3.94 -12.78 -1.26
CA LYS A 76 3.45 -12.81 0.12
C LYS A 76 2.47 -13.97 0.35
N ALA A 77 1.52 -14.18 -0.57
CA ALA A 77 0.58 -15.29 -0.47
C ALA A 77 1.28 -16.67 -0.52
N ALA A 78 2.33 -16.81 -1.32
CA ALA A 78 3.14 -18.03 -1.36
C ALA A 78 3.92 -18.24 -0.05
N GLN A 79 4.54 -17.18 0.50
CA GLN A 79 5.26 -17.23 1.77
C GLN A 79 4.36 -17.65 2.94
N MET A 80 3.10 -17.19 2.95
CA MET A 80 2.12 -17.54 3.97
C MET A 80 1.49 -18.93 3.76
N GLY A 81 1.82 -19.63 2.68
CA GLY A 81 1.21 -20.91 2.33
C GLY A 81 -0.25 -20.79 1.86
N TRP A 82 -0.74 -19.57 1.60
CA TRP A 82 -2.13 -19.35 1.17
C TRP A 82 -2.35 -19.69 -0.31
N TYR A 83 -1.32 -19.52 -1.13
CA TYR A 83 -1.39 -19.78 -2.57
C TYR A 83 -0.02 -20.24 -3.10
N PRO A 84 0.31 -21.53 -3.01
CA PRO A 84 1.63 -22.06 -3.42
C PRO A 84 2.01 -21.74 -4.87
N GLU A 85 1.03 -21.72 -5.79
CA GLU A 85 1.22 -21.34 -7.20
C GLU A 85 1.66 -19.88 -7.37
N GLY A 86 1.40 -19.04 -6.37
CA GLY A 86 1.81 -17.64 -6.31
C GLY A 86 3.32 -17.45 -6.48
N ARG A 87 4.14 -18.42 -6.02
CA ARG A 87 5.58 -18.40 -6.22
C ARG A 87 5.93 -18.30 -7.72
N GLY A 88 5.36 -19.16 -8.55
CA GLY A 88 5.64 -19.17 -9.98
C GLY A 88 5.13 -17.90 -10.70
N ILE A 89 4.02 -17.34 -10.23
CA ILE A 89 3.44 -16.10 -10.77
C ILE A 89 4.30 -14.90 -10.40
N ALA A 90 4.73 -14.79 -9.14
CA ALA A 90 5.62 -13.72 -8.67
C ALA A 90 6.96 -13.71 -9.41
N LEU A 91 7.58 -14.88 -9.62
CA LEU A 91 8.83 -14.99 -10.37
C LEU A 91 8.67 -14.57 -11.84
N LYS A 92 7.60 -15.02 -12.52
CA LYS A 92 7.31 -14.60 -13.90
C LYS A 92 7.01 -13.09 -13.99
N GLY A 93 6.28 -12.55 -13.01
CA GLY A 93 6.02 -11.12 -12.91
C GLY A 93 7.30 -10.32 -12.73
N MET A 94 8.21 -10.77 -11.87
CA MET A 94 9.50 -10.14 -11.64
C MET A 94 10.38 -10.19 -12.90
N ASP A 95 10.47 -11.33 -13.57
CA ASP A 95 11.21 -11.46 -14.83
C ASP A 95 10.66 -10.49 -15.90
N HIS A 96 9.34 -10.41 -16.05
CA HIS A 96 8.69 -9.46 -16.96
C HIS A 96 9.03 -8.01 -16.59
N LEU A 97 8.93 -7.66 -15.32
CA LEU A 97 9.23 -6.31 -14.83
C LEU A 97 10.69 -5.92 -15.11
N LEU A 98 11.64 -6.79 -14.78
CA LEU A 98 13.07 -6.57 -15.02
C LEU A 98 13.42 -6.50 -16.51
N THR A 99 12.77 -7.32 -17.34
CA THR A 99 13.03 -7.37 -18.78
C THR A 99 12.43 -6.19 -19.54
N LYS A 100 11.22 -5.73 -19.15
CA LYS A 100 10.46 -4.74 -19.90
C LYS A 100 10.56 -3.32 -19.35
N ALA A 101 10.63 -3.16 -18.03
CA ALA A 101 10.57 -1.84 -17.40
C ALA A 101 11.93 -1.29 -16.95
N LYS A 102 12.92 -2.16 -16.71
CA LYS A 102 14.25 -1.74 -16.27
C LYS A 102 15.09 -1.29 -17.46
N SER A 103 15.41 -0.01 -17.50
CA SER A 103 16.32 0.59 -18.49
C SER A 103 16.00 0.30 -19.98
N PRO A 104 14.73 0.26 -20.42
CA PRO A 104 14.39 -0.11 -21.79
C PRO A 104 14.87 0.92 -22.83
N ASP A 105 15.13 2.14 -22.41
CA ASP A 105 15.65 3.26 -23.20
C ASP A 105 17.16 3.52 -22.99
N GLY A 106 17.85 2.58 -22.35
CA GLY A 106 19.30 2.66 -22.04
C GLY A 106 19.65 3.54 -20.84
N ARG A 107 18.68 4.27 -20.24
CA ARG A 107 18.89 5.05 -19.02
C ARG A 107 18.63 4.18 -17.78
N PRO A 108 19.36 4.36 -16.67
CA PRO A 108 19.15 3.59 -15.44
C PRO A 108 17.75 3.78 -14.85
N GLY A 109 17.32 2.82 -14.02
CA GLY A 109 16.05 2.84 -13.32
C GLY A 109 14.89 2.26 -14.11
N PHE A 110 13.70 2.29 -13.52
CA PHE A 110 12.47 1.74 -14.10
C PHE A 110 11.62 2.86 -14.70
N VAL A 111 11.05 2.63 -15.88
CA VAL A 111 10.09 3.54 -16.49
C VAL A 111 8.75 3.50 -15.75
N HIS A 112 7.94 4.57 -15.87
CA HIS A 112 6.66 4.68 -15.16
C HIS A 112 5.56 3.80 -15.74
N THR A 113 5.44 3.78 -17.08
CA THR A 113 4.31 3.12 -17.75
C THR A 113 4.74 2.46 -19.06
N LEU A 114 4.21 1.26 -19.29
CA LEU A 114 4.40 0.48 -20.51
C LEU A 114 3.05 0.27 -21.23
N THR A 115 3.10 0.00 -22.52
CA THR A 115 1.98 -0.63 -23.24
C THR A 115 1.83 -2.09 -22.81
N ALA A 116 0.75 -2.74 -23.22
CA ALA A 116 0.52 -4.17 -22.94
C ALA A 116 1.63 -5.08 -23.51
N ASP A 117 2.23 -4.74 -24.64
CA ASP A 117 3.33 -5.48 -25.28
C ASP A 117 4.73 -5.08 -24.79
N GLY A 118 4.79 -4.14 -23.85
CA GLY A 118 6.02 -3.74 -23.16
C GLY A 118 6.80 -2.60 -23.81
N ALA A 119 6.19 -1.84 -24.75
CA ALA A 119 6.78 -0.59 -25.21
C ALA A 119 6.62 0.53 -24.16
N VAL A 120 7.58 1.47 -24.11
CA VAL A 120 7.54 2.59 -23.17
C VAL A 120 6.44 3.59 -23.57
N VAL A 121 5.53 3.86 -22.65
CA VAL A 121 4.52 4.94 -22.75
C VAL A 121 5.01 6.20 -22.04
N ASP A 122 5.46 6.04 -20.79
CA ASP A 122 6.00 7.14 -19.99
C ASP A 122 7.38 6.77 -19.47
N PRO A 123 8.45 7.47 -19.92
CA PRO A 123 9.82 7.19 -19.51
C PRO A 123 10.22 7.81 -18.16
N LEU A 124 9.31 8.45 -17.43
CA LEU A 124 9.57 9.02 -16.11
C LEU A 124 10.19 7.95 -15.18
N ARG A 125 11.20 8.33 -14.39
CA ARG A 125 11.72 7.52 -13.28
C ARG A 125 11.07 8.00 -12.00
N ASP A 126 9.83 7.60 -11.76
CA ASP A 126 9.06 8.00 -10.56
C ASP A 126 9.60 7.30 -9.31
N THR A 127 9.88 8.03 -8.25
CA THR A 127 10.39 7.48 -6.99
C THR A 127 9.39 6.54 -6.32
N TYR A 128 8.11 6.78 -6.49
CA TYR A 128 7.04 5.91 -6.01
C TYR A 128 7.06 4.53 -6.67
N ASP A 129 7.27 4.48 -8.00
CA ASP A 129 7.44 3.20 -8.70
C ASP A 129 8.64 2.41 -8.15
N HIS A 130 9.77 3.10 -7.95
CA HIS A 130 10.99 2.47 -7.45
C HIS A 130 10.83 1.94 -6.02
N ALA A 131 10.03 2.62 -5.18
CA ALA A 131 9.69 2.12 -3.85
C ALA A 131 8.95 0.77 -3.91
N PHE A 132 7.94 0.65 -4.78
CA PHE A 132 7.23 -0.61 -4.94
C PHE A 132 8.05 -1.70 -5.65
N VAL A 133 8.90 -1.35 -6.58
CA VAL A 133 9.84 -2.32 -7.18
C VAL A 133 10.77 -2.87 -6.10
N LEU A 134 11.30 -2.02 -5.21
CA LEU A 134 12.14 -2.46 -4.10
C LEU A 134 11.38 -3.39 -3.14
N LEU A 135 10.14 -3.05 -2.80
CA LEU A 135 9.25 -3.88 -1.98
C LEU A 135 9.00 -5.26 -2.61
N ALA A 136 8.73 -5.28 -3.92
CA ALA A 136 8.53 -6.53 -4.68
C ALA A 136 9.81 -7.38 -4.71
N LEU A 137 10.97 -6.76 -4.97
CA LEU A 137 12.27 -7.45 -4.95
C LEU A 137 12.56 -8.05 -3.56
N ALA A 138 12.34 -7.27 -2.48
CA ALA A 138 12.50 -7.75 -1.11
C ALA A 138 11.60 -8.96 -0.83
N SER A 139 10.35 -8.93 -1.29
CA SER A 139 9.38 -10.02 -1.09
C SER A 139 9.75 -11.28 -1.87
N VAL A 140 10.23 -11.14 -3.12
CA VAL A 140 10.72 -12.27 -3.92
C VAL A 140 12.00 -12.83 -3.30
N TYR A 141 12.91 -11.98 -2.84
CA TYR A 141 14.11 -12.43 -2.14
C TYR A 141 13.79 -13.19 -0.84
N ALA A 142 12.83 -12.71 -0.07
CA ALA A 142 12.38 -13.42 1.15
C ALA A 142 11.86 -14.82 0.87
N MET A 143 11.27 -15.04 -0.31
CA MET A 143 10.70 -16.30 -0.75
C MET A 143 11.78 -17.31 -1.19
N ASP A 144 12.78 -16.88 -1.96
CA ASP A 144 13.72 -17.77 -2.66
C ASP A 144 15.20 -17.57 -2.29
N ARG A 145 15.57 -16.46 -1.65
CA ARG A 145 16.97 -16.12 -1.30
C ARG A 145 17.93 -16.11 -2.51
N ASP A 146 17.40 -15.78 -3.68
CA ASP A 146 18.16 -15.76 -4.93
C ASP A 146 19.19 -14.61 -4.94
N ALA A 147 20.46 -14.93 -5.24
CA ALA A 147 21.54 -13.97 -5.25
C ALA A 147 21.39 -12.90 -6.36
N GLN A 148 20.73 -13.23 -7.47
CA GLN A 148 20.46 -12.28 -8.55
C GLN A 148 19.42 -11.25 -8.09
N VAL A 149 18.36 -11.68 -7.41
CA VAL A 149 17.37 -10.78 -6.81
C VAL A 149 18.01 -9.87 -5.75
N ARG A 150 18.95 -10.40 -4.94
CA ARG A 150 19.73 -9.56 -4.02
C ARG A 150 20.54 -8.50 -4.77
N SER A 151 21.19 -8.86 -5.85
CA SER A 151 21.95 -7.91 -6.67
C SER A 151 21.04 -6.82 -7.25
N GLU A 152 19.81 -7.15 -7.63
CA GLU A 152 18.82 -6.16 -8.11
C GLU A 152 18.38 -5.19 -7.00
N ILE A 153 18.22 -5.66 -5.77
CA ILE A 153 17.97 -4.80 -4.60
C ILE A 153 19.11 -3.79 -4.42
N ASP A 154 20.35 -4.27 -4.44
CA ASP A 154 21.53 -3.42 -4.26
C ASP A 154 21.70 -2.41 -5.41
N ALA A 155 21.46 -2.83 -6.65
CA ALA A 155 21.50 -1.96 -7.83
C ALA A 155 20.42 -0.87 -7.79
N LEU A 156 19.20 -1.21 -7.32
CA LEU A 156 18.12 -0.25 -7.17
C LEU A 156 18.43 0.78 -6.07
N CYS A 157 18.96 0.33 -4.93
CA CYS A 157 19.42 1.24 -3.88
C CYS A 157 20.52 2.18 -4.37
N HIS A 158 21.47 1.67 -5.15
CA HIS A 158 22.52 2.49 -5.77
C HIS A 158 21.92 3.54 -6.74
N PHE A 159 20.94 3.15 -7.55
CA PHE A 159 20.23 4.09 -8.44
C PHE A 159 19.54 5.20 -7.64
N LEU A 160 18.80 4.86 -6.58
CA LEU A 160 18.17 5.84 -5.71
C LEU A 160 19.18 6.84 -5.13
N ASP A 161 20.30 6.35 -4.62
CA ASP A 161 21.32 7.19 -3.98
C ASP A 161 22.06 8.09 -4.98
N THR A 162 22.32 7.62 -6.20
CA THR A 162 23.14 8.37 -7.17
C THR A 162 22.33 9.24 -8.11
N GLN A 163 21.07 8.89 -8.40
CA GLN A 163 20.26 9.58 -9.39
C GLN A 163 19.08 10.35 -8.80
N LEU A 164 18.49 9.88 -7.69
CA LEU A 164 17.28 10.46 -7.12
C LEU A 164 17.48 11.18 -5.79
N ARG A 165 18.71 11.18 -5.24
CA ARG A 165 19.00 11.89 -3.97
C ARG A 165 18.72 13.38 -4.08
N SER A 166 17.92 13.92 -3.17
CA SER A 166 17.68 15.37 -3.10
C SER A 166 18.77 16.09 -2.26
N PRO A 167 19.22 17.29 -2.66
CA PRO A 167 20.15 18.10 -1.86
C PRO A 167 19.54 18.54 -0.52
N HIS A 168 18.21 18.57 -0.40
CA HIS A 168 17.48 18.94 0.81
C HIS A 168 17.10 17.73 1.67
N GLY A 169 17.72 16.57 1.45
CA GLY A 169 17.38 15.31 2.12
C GLY A 169 16.23 14.55 1.47
N GLY A 170 16.14 13.26 1.74
CA GLY A 170 15.23 12.36 1.03
C GLY A 170 15.55 12.24 -0.45
N PHE A 171 14.53 12.04 -1.28
CA PHE A 171 14.66 11.79 -2.71
C PHE A 171 13.81 12.77 -3.52
N LEU A 172 14.16 13.03 -4.77
CA LEU A 172 13.34 13.75 -5.74
C LEU A 172 12.05 12.97 -6.02
N GLU A 173 11.03 13.63 -6.57
CA GLU A 173 9.78 12.95 -6.99
C GLU A 173 10.01 11.97 -8.14
N GLY A 174 11.01 12.27 -8.99
CA GLY A 174 11.39 11.46 -10.14
C GLY A 174 12.43 12.13 -11.01
N LEU A 175 12.69 11.56 -12.19
CA LEU A 175 13.56 12.11 -13.23
C LEU A 175 12.79 12.20 -14.55
N PRO A 176 12.55 13.44 -15.06
CA PRO A 176 12.97 14.73 -14.51
C PRO A 176 12.31 15.06 -13.17
N ALA A 177 13.00 15.88 -12.36
CA ALA A 177 12.46 16.34 -11.08
C ALA A 177 11.19 17.17 -11.26
N SER A 178 10.24 17.01 -10.36
CA SER A 178 8.96 17.72 -10.34
C SER A 178 8.59 18.16 -8.93
N MET A 179 7.63 19.08 -8.86
CA MET A 179 7.07 19.62 -7.63
C MET A 179 5.55 19.48 -7.66
N PRO A 180 4.88 19.49 -6.50
CA PRO A 180 5.42 19.56 -5.15
C PRO A 180 6.12 18.27 -4.71
N ARG A 181 6.96 18.34 -3.68
CA ARG A 181 7.45 17.12 -2.99
C ARG A 181 6.29 16.49 -2.24
N ARG A 182 6.26 15.14 -2.27
CA ARG A 182 5.23 14.35 -1.58
C ARG A 182 5.86 13.51 -0.48
N GLN A 183 5.15 13.34 0.63
CA GLN A 183 5.53 12.37 1.65
C GLN A 183 5.40 10.92 1.14
N ASN A 184 4.43 10.66 0.25
CA ASN A 184 4.00 9.34 -0.20
C ASN A 184 5.13 8.45 -0.79
N PRO A 185 5.99 8.89 -1.73
CA PRO A 185 7.12 8.09 -2.19
C PRO A 185 8.09 7.72 -1.05
N HIS A 186 8.29 8.63 -0.09
CA HIS A 186 9.19 8.42 1.05
C HIS A 186 8.61 7.42 2.05
N MET A 187 7.28 7.43 2.25
CA MET A 187 6.55 6.45 3.04
C MET A 187 6.75 5.03 2.50
N HIS A 188 6.60 4.84 1.19
CA HIS A 188 6.78 3.52 0.59
C HIS A 188 8.25 3.10 0.45
N LEU A 189 9.19 4.05 0.33
CA LEU A 189 10.60 3.72 0.47
C LEU A 189 10.92 3.25 1.91
N PHE A 190 10.35 3.91 2.92
CA PHE A 190 10.47 3.46 4.31
C PHE A 190 9.94 2.03 4.49
N GLU A 191 8.76 1.74 3.97
CA GLU A 191 8.17 0.40 3.93
C GLU A 191 9.10 -0.62 3.27
N ALA A 192 9.61 -0.27 2.08
CA ALA A 192 10.50 -1.15 1.33
C ALA A 192 11.83 -1.43 2.06
N MET A 193 12.38 -0.47 2.81
CA MET A 193 13.57 -0.68 3.63
C MET A 193 13.30 -1.61 4.82
N VAL A 194 12.15 -1.46 5.49
CA VAL A 194 11.72 -2.39 6.55
C VAL A 194 11.59 -3.80 5.99
N ALA A 195 10.90 -3.97 4.86
CA ALA A 195 10.73 -5.27 4.20
C ALA A 195 12.07 -5.86 3.71
N ALA A 196 12.99 -5.03 3.21
CA ALA A 196 14.32 -5.47 2.79
C ALA A 196 15.18 -5.94 3.98
N PHE A 197 15.06 -5.28 5.15
CA PHE A 197 15.71 -5.77 6.36
C PHE A 197 15.14 -7.11 6.82
N ASP A 198 13.81 -7.24 6.89
CA ASP A 198 13.16 -8.50 7.26
C ASP A 198 13.54 -9.64 6.32
N ALA A 199 13.67 -9.34 5.03
CA ALA A 199 14.08 -10.30 4.03
C ALA A 199 15.57 -10.69 4.10
N THR A 200 16.47 -9.74 4.38
CA THR A 200 17.93 -9.95 4.23
C THR A 200 18.67 -10.08 5.54
N HIS A 201 18.13 -9.48 6.62
CA HIS A 201 18.80 -9.24 7.90
C HIS A 201 20.09 -8.41 7.77
N ASP A 202 20.23 -7.65 6.67
CA ASP A 202 21.38 -6.78 6.45
C ASP A 202 21.16 -5.43 7.13
N PRO A 203 22.03 -5.04 8.11
CA PRO A 203 21.88 -3.79 8.86
C PRO A 203 21.82 -2.52 8.00
N VAL A 204 22.29 -2.58 6.75
CA VAL A 204 22.22 -1.43 5.84
C VAL A 204 20.76 -0.97 5.62
N PHE A 205 19.81 -1.89 5.54
CA PHE A 205 18.40 -1.55 5.36
C PHE A 205 17.74 -1.02 6.62
N GLN A 206 18.15 -1.52 7.80
CA GLN A 206 17.73 -0.97 9.08
C GLN A 206 18.21 0.48 9.24
N ASN A 207 19.45 0.77 8.87
CA ASN A 207 20.00 2.13 8.91
C ASN A 207 19.26 3.05 7.94
N ARG A 208 18.97 2.59 6.71
CA ARG A 208 18.19 3.34 5.74
C ARG A 208 16.76 3.61 6.21
N ALA A 209 16.11 2.65 6.86
CA ALA A 209 14.82 2.88 7.51
C ALA A 209 14.94 3.95 8.61
N GLY A 210 16.04 3.96 9.37
CA GLY A 210 16.36 5.01 10.34
C GLY A 210 16.46 6.41 9.73
N ASP A 211 17.05 6.53 8.54
CA ASP A 211 17.12 7.81 7.79
C ASP A 211 15.73 8.32 7.41
N PHE A 212 14.81 7.43 6.98
CA PHE A 212 13.43 7.82 6.68
C PHE A 212 12.64 8.18 7.95
N PHE A 213 12.88 7.50 9.05
CA PHE A 213 12.29 7.89 10.33
C PHE A 213 12.81 9.26 10.79
N ALA A 214 14.09 9.55 10.60
CA ALA A 214 14.65 10.88 10.87
C ALA A 214 14.02 11.96 9.97
N LEU A 215 13.82 11.68 8.68
CA LEU A 215 13.12 12.57 7.75
C LEU A 215 11.67 12.82 8.20
N PHE A 216 10.96 11.77 8.60
CA PHE A 216 9.61 11.87 9.16
C PHE A 216 9.57 12.83 10.34
N LEU A 217 10.47 12.66 11.32
CA LEU A 217 10.52 13.49 12.53
C LEU A 217 10.93 14.95 12.27
N ALA A 218 11.79 15.17 11.29
CA ALA A 218 12.33 16.49 10.98
C ALA A 218 11.38 17.35 10.12
N ASN A 219 10.74 16.72 9.12
CA ASN A 219 10.10 17.45 8.04
C ASN A 219 8.62 17.10 7.82
N LEU A 220 8.24 15.81 7.92
CA LEU A 220 6.92 15.37 7.50
C LEU A 220 5.89 15.49 8.62
N TYR A 221 6.27 15.17 9.85
CA TYR A 221 5.40 15.17 11.01
C TYR A 221 5.37 16.53 11.71
N ASP A 222 4.18 17.10 11.86
CA ASP A 222 3.96 18.33 12.61
C ASP A 222 3.76 18.02 14.11
N LYS A 223 4.77 18.32 14.92
CA LYS A 223 4.76 18.06 16.37
C LYS A 223 3.70 18.85 17.13
N GLN A 224 3.31 20.03 16.61
CA GLN A 224 2.31 20.90 17.27
C GLN A 224 0.89 20.47 16.93
N LYS A 225 0.65 20.15 15.66
CA LYS A 225 -0.66 19.71 15.17
C LYS A 225 -0.88 18.19 15.31
N GLN A 226 0.20 17.44 15.58
CA GLN A 226 0.21 15.96 15.71
C GLN A 226 -0.36 15.25 14.47
N LEU A 227 0.09 15.66 13.30
CA LEU A 227 -0.34 15.17 12.00
C LEU A 227 0.77 15.20 10.97
N LEU A 228 0.56 14.50 9.86
CA LEU A 228 1.42 14.46 8.68
C LEU A 228 0.83 15.33 7.57
N GLY A 229 1.66 16.18 6.92
CA GLY A 229 1.29 16.88 5.69
C GLY A 229 1.56 16.05 4.45
N GLU A 230 0.86 16.35 3.32
CA GLU A 230 1.01 15.59 2.07
C GLU A 230 2.04 16.22 1.13
N TYR A 231 2.06 17.56 1.04
CA TYR A 231 2.78 18.30 0.01
C TYR A 231 3.72 19.33 0.63
N PHE A 232 4.92 19.44 0.04
CA PHE A 232 5.99 20.29 0.53
C PHE A 232 6.70 20.99 -0.63
N GLU A 233 7.33 22.12 -0.32
CA GLU A 233 8.29 22.77 -1.19
C GLU A 233 9.60 21.98 -1.28
N GLU A 234 10.53 22.43 -2.13
CA GLU A 234 11.79 21.71 -2.36
C GLU A 234 12.62 21.48 -1.10
N ASP A 235 12.59 22.43 -0.16
CA ASP A 235 13.32 22.42 1.11
C ASP A 235 12.54 21.75 2.27
N TRP A 236 11.43 21.09 1.98
CA TRP A 236 10.49 20.49 2.93
C TRP A 236 9.65 21.51 3.74
N SER A 237 9.66 22.79 3.40
CA SER A 237 8.68 23.72 3.97
C SER A 237 7.27 23.33 3.52
N LYS A 238 6.28 23.50 4.41
CA LYS A 238 4.89 23.07 4.15
C LYS A 238 4.21 23.98 3.16
N ILE A 239 3.46 23.39 2.24
CA ILE A 239 2.55 24.11 1.35
C ILE A 239 1.23 24.35 2.09
N GLU A 240 0.84 25.59 2.25
CA GLU A 240 -0.40 25.97 2.92
C GLU A 240 -1.55 26.19 1.92
N PRO A 241 -2.79 25.82 2.23
CA PRO A 241 -3.22 25.11 3.43
C PRO A 241 -2.74 23.65 3.42
N VAL A 242 -2.25 23.16 4.55
CA VAL A 242 -1.73 21.78 4.65
C VAL A 242 -2.83 20.78 4.31
N SER A 243 -2.64 20.05 3.23
CA SER A 243 -3.52 18.93 2.82
C SER A 243 -3.25 17.69 3.68
N ILE A 244 -4.30 16.97 4.03
CA ILE A 244 -4.29 15.76 4.83
C ILE A 244 -5.03 14.66 4.06
N GLU A 245 -4.36 13.54 3.80
CA GLU A 245 -5.00 12.29 3.41
C GLU A 245 -5.09 11.38 4.66
N PRO A 246 -6.28 11.15 5.22
CA PRO A 246 -6.43 10.37 6.46
C PRO A 246 -5.91 8.94 6.35
N GLY A 247 -5.95 8.36 5.14
CA GLY A 247 -5.38 7.05 4.85
C GLY A 247 -3.87 7.01 5.09
N HIS A 248 -3.13 8.04 4.69
CA HIS A 248 -1.69 8.11 4.91
C HIS A 248 -1.32 8.31 6.40
N GLN A 249 -2.15 9.02 7.17
CA GLN A 249 -1.96 9.08 8.63
C GLN A 249 -2.02 7.66 9.23
N ALA A 250 -3.01 6.87 8.81
CA ALA A 250 -3.17 5.50 9.26
C ALA A 250 -2.05 4.59 8.77
N GLU A 251 -1.63 4.73 7.51
CA GLU A 251 -0.56 3.92 6.91
C GLU A 251 0.78 4.15 7.61
N TRP A 252 1.14 5.41 7.88
CA TRP A 252 2.32 5.72 8.69
C TRP A 252 2.24 5.13 10.11
N ALA A 253 1.07 5.14 10.74
CA ALA A 253 0.92 4.52 12.05
C ALA A 253 1.23 3.01 12.03
N TRP A 254 0.82 2.29 10.99
CA TRP A 254 1.19 0.89 10.78
C TRP A 254 2.69 0.71 10.48
N LEU A 255 3.25 1.50 9.54
CA LEU A 255 4.65 1.40 9.15
C LEU A 255 5.62 1.68 10.30
N LEU A 256 5.29 2.63 11.17
CA LEU A 256 6.06 2.92 12.38
C LEU A 256 6.11 1.71 13.33
N LYS A 257 5.07 0.85 13.37
CA LYS A 257 5.12 -0.40 14.12
C LYS A 257 6.09 -1.40 13.48
N GLY A 258 6.10 -1.50 12.15
CA GLY A 258 7.10 -2.28 11.43
C GLY A 258 8.53 -1.84 11.74
N PHE A 259 8.78 -0.54 11.74
CA PHE A 259 10.07 0.02 12.12
C PHE A 259 10.46 -0.29 13.58
N GLU A 260 9.50 -0.19 14.51
CA GLU A 260 9.70 -0.56 15.91
C GLU A 260 10.09 -2.04 16.05
N ARG A 261 9.45 -2.94 15.29
CA ARG A 261 9.77 -4.38 15.28
C ARG A 261 11.24 -4.63 14.90
N ILE A 262 11.76 -3.95 13.89
CA ILE A 262 13.12 -4.19 13.38
C ILE A 262 14.20 -3.45 14.15
N THR A 263 13.90 -2.36 14.87
CA THR A 263 14.89 -1.49 15.51
C THR A 263 14.82 -1.49 17.03
N GLY A 264 13.67 -1.83 17.61
CA GLY A 264 13.37 -1.61 19.03
C GLY A 264 13.15 -0.14 19.41
N CYS A 265 13.18 0.79 18.43
CA CYS A 265 12.94 2.22 18.67
C CYS A 265 11.45 2.45 18.98
N PRO A 266 11.07 3.02 20.15
CA PRO A 266 9.68 3.19 20.52
C PRO A 266 8.99 4.24 19.65
N THR A 267 7.91 3.84 18.99
CA THR A 267 7.10 4.70 18.08
C THR A 267 5.67 4.92 18.55
N GLY A 268 5.26 4.32 19.69
CA GLY A 268 3.88 4.28 20.18
C GLY A 268 3.19 5.64 20.21
N ARG A 269 3.89 6.68 20.69
CA ARG A 269 3.37 8.05 20.72
C ARG A 269 2.94 8.53 19.32
N TYR A 270 3.81 8.42 18.32
CA TYR A 270 3.55 8.89 16.96
C TYR A 270 2.39 8.10 16.32
N ARG A 271 2.35 6.79 16.54
CA ARG A 271 1.26 5.94 16.06
C ARG A 271 -0.09 6.35 16.61
N ALA A 272 -0.17 6.62 17.92
CA ALA A 272 -1.41 7.07 18.56
C ALA A 272 -1.86 8.45 18.04
N GLU A 273 -0.92 9.40 17.88
CA GLU A 273 -1.20 10.75 17.39
C GLU A 273 -1.67 10.73 15.93
N LEU A 274 -1.02 9.96 15.05
CA LEU A 274 -1.42 9.82 13.65
C LEU A 274 -2.76 9.09 13.50
N LEU A 275 -2.99 8.03 14.27
CA LEU A 275 -4.29 7.36 14.29
C LEU A 275 -5.40 8.30 14.75
N ALA A 276 -5.20 9.07 15.82
CA ALA A 276 -6.16 10.07 16.28
C ALA A 276 -6.40 11.16 15.22
N SER A 277 -5.37 11.55 14.47
CA SER A 277 -5.49 12.46 13.33
C SER A 277 -6.37 11.88 12.22
N ALA A 278 -6.13 10.63 11.80
CA ALA A 278 -6.95 9.94 10.80
C ALA A 278 -8.42 9.89 11.18
N LEU A 279 -8.71 9.56 12.44
CA LEU A 279 -10.06 9.39 12.95
C LEU A 279 -10.92 10.68 12.95
N ARG A 280 -10.32 11.86 12.88
CA ARG A 280 -11.04 13.14 12.73
C ARG A 280 -11.78 13.25 11.39
N TYR A 281 -11.39 12.47 10.38
CA TYR A 281 -11.92 12.52 9.02
C TYR A 281 -12.78 11.29 8.69
N ARG A 282 -13.49 10.77 9.69
CA ARG A 282 -14.49 9.72 9.47
C ARG A 282 -15.80 10.32 8.95
N ASP A 283 -16.35 9.68 7.95
CA ASP A 283 -17.74 9.90 7.55
C ASP A 283 -18.69 9.43 8.68
N ALA A 284 -19.59 10.29 9.12
CA ALA A 284 -20.43 10.03 10.28
C ALA A 284 -21.47 8.92 10.05
N VAL A 285 -21.83 8.63 8.79
CA VAL A 285 -22.85 7.63 8.44
C VAL A 285 -22.22 6.25 8.29
N THR A 286 -21.13 6.16 7.52
CA THR A 286 -20.48 4.88 7.19
C THR A 286 -19.38 4.50 8.16
N GLY A 287 -18.83 5.47 8.89
CA GLY A 287 -17.64 5.30 9.72
C GLY A 287 -16.34 5.12 8.91
N CYS A 288 -16.41 5.21 7.57
CA CYS A 288 -15.26 5.13 6.69
C CYS A 288 -14.45 6.42 6.70
N LEU A 289 -13.13 6.34 6.44
CA LEU A 289 -12.31 7.52 6.22
C LEU A 289 -12.69 8.17 4.88
N ILE A 290 -12.73 9.50 4.87
CA ILE A 290 -12.83 10.31 3.65
C ILE A 290 -11.47 10.43 2.96
N ASP A 291 -11.46 10.86 1.69
CA ASP A 291 -10.21 10.88 0.91
C ASP A 291 -9.29 12.06 1.30
N GLU A 292 -9.83 13.26 1.60
CA GLU A 292 -8.99 14.43 1.84
C GLU A 292 -9.64 15.46 2.76
N GLY A 293 -8.83 16.01 3.65
CA GLY A 293 -9.14 17.16 4.49
C GLY A 293 -8.00 18.16 4.56
N ASP A 294 -8.09 19.12 5.48
CA ASP A 294 -7.00 20.04 5.80
C ASP A 294 -6.63 19.98 7.29
N ALA A 295 -5.48 20.58 7.63
CA ALA A 295 -4.97 20.57 9.01
C ALA A 295 -5.89 21.26 10.03
N ALA A 296 -6.88 22.05 9.59
CA ALA A 296 -7.90 22.64 10.46
C ALA A 296 -9.07 21.70 10.74
N GLY A 297 -9.14 20.54 10.07
CA GLY A 297 -10.22 19.56 10.22
C GLY A 297 -11.37 19.73 9.22
N ASN A 298 -11.22 20.62 8.22
CA ASN A 298 -12.22 20.76 7.17
C ASN A 298 -12.11 19.63 6.16
N ILE A 299 -13.23 19.09 5.73
CA ILE A 299 -13.29 18.08 4.68
C ILE A 299 -13.16 18.77 3.32
N LYS A 300 -12.22 18.31 2.50
CA LYS A 300 -11.98 18.80 1.13
C LYS A 300 -12.61 17.89 0.09
N ARG A 301 -12.54 16.58 0.29
CA ARG A 301 -13.17 15.56 -0.56
C ARG A 301 -13.96 14.57 0.28
N HIS A 302 -15.28 14.56 0.08
CA HIS A 302 -16.18 13.61 0.74
C HIS A 302 -16.18 12.23 0.10
N THR A 303 -15.43 12.01 -0.97
CA THR A 303 -15.25 10.70 -1.58
C THR A 303 -14.50 9.78 -0.61
N ARG A 304 -14.67 8.46 -0.79
CA ARG A 304 -14.10 7.44 0.10
C ARG A 304 -13.54 6.32 -0.76
N ARG A 305 -12.21 6.20 -0.79
CA ARG A 305 -11.52 5.11 -1.46
C ARG A 305 -11.42 3.88 -0.56
N LEU A 306 -11.21 2.72 -1.19
CA LEU A 306 -10.98 1.45 -0.52
C LEU A 306 -9.71 1.47 0.34
N TRP A 307 -8.59 1.93 -0.24
CA TRP A 307 -7.29 1.81 0.41
C TRP A 307 -7.21 2.48 1.80
N PRO A 308 -7.79 3.66 2.06
CA PRO A 308 -7.78 4.22 3.42
C PRO A 308 -8.49 3.35 4.45
N GLN A 309 -9.48 2.55 4.03
CA GLN A 309 -10.19 1.63 4.93
C GLN A 309 -9.36 0.41 5.28
N ALA A 310 -8.52 -0.07 4.35
CA ALA A 310 -7.52 -1.08 4.65
C ALA A 310 -6.43 -0.54 5.60
N GLU A 311 -6.00 0.72 5.37
CA GLU A 311 -4.96 1.34 6.20
C GLU A 311 -5.41 1.60 7.62
N ILE A 312 -6.65 2.07 7.84
CA ILE A 312 -7.15 2.26 9.21
C ILE A 312 -7.28 0.94 9.96
N ALA A 313 -7.61 -0.16 9.27
CA ALA A 313 -7.60 -1.49 9.88
C ALA A 313 -6.17 -1.88 10.31
N LYS A 314 -5.16 -1.69 9.44
CA LYS A 314 -3.74 -1.94 9.76
C LYS A 314 -3.25 -1.09 10.94
N ALA A 315 -3.64 0.18 10.99
CA ALA A 315 -3.29 1.06 12.10
C ALA A 315 -3.84 0.55 13.44
N TRP A 316 -5.09 0.10 13.48
CA TRP A 316 -5.67 -0.50 14.68
C TRP A 316 -5.04 -1.85 15.04
N ILE A 317 -4.68 -2.67 14.05
CA ILE A 317 -3.93 -3.93 14.26
C ILE A 317 -2.56 -3.62 14.91
N ALA A 318 -1.85 -2.59 14.45
CA ALA A 318 -0.58 -2.16 15.04
C ALA A 318 -0.72 -1.70 16.51
N GLN A 319 -1.84 -1.09 16.87
CA GLN A 319 -2.15 -0.75 18.26
C GLN A 319 -2.49 -2.01 19.08
N ALA A 320 -3.27 -2.93 18.52
CA ALA A 320 -3.60 -4.20 19.17
C ALA A 320 -2.34 -5.03 19.48
N GLU A 321 -1.40 -5.12 18.54
CA GLU A 321 -0.10 -5.78 18.74
C GLU A 321 0.71 -5.13 19.87
N SER A 322 0.49 -3.86 20.13
CA SER A 322 1.16 -3.14 21.22
C SER A 322 0.43 -3.24 22.56
N GLY A 323 -0.69 -4.00 22.60
CA GLY A 323 -1.47 -4.22 23.83
C GLY A 323 -2.42 -3.09 24.19
N GLU A 324 -2.73 -2.18 23.27
CA GLU A 324 -3.69 -1.09 23.52
C GLU A 324 -5.11 -1.64 23.71
N ALA A 325 -5.74 -1.24 24.80
CA ALA A 325 -7.06 -1.73 25.17
C ALA A 325 -8.13 -1.35 24.13
N GLY A 326 -8.94 -2.33 23.69
CA GLY A 326 -10.01 -2.16 22.70
C GLY A 326 -9.52 -2.08 21.24
N ALA A 327 -8.21 -2.00 20.99
CA ALA A 327 -7.68 -1.86 19.64
C ALA A 327 -7.99 -3.07 18.73
N ALA A 328 -8.01 -4.27 19.29
CA ALA A 328 -8.38 -5.48 18.56
C ALA A 328 -9.85 -5.44 18.06
N ASP A 329 -10.78 -4.91 18.86
CA ASP A 329 -12.18 -4.79 18.49
C ASP A 329 -12.39 -3.68 17.45
N GLU A 330 -11.67 -2.57 17.57
CA GLU A 330 -11.66 -1.52 16.55
C GLU A 330 -11.08 -2.02 15.22
N ALA A 331 -10.02 -2.84 15.25
CA ALA A 331 -9.45 -3.47 14.07
C ALA A 331 -10.48 -4.38 13.38
N ARG A 332 -11.15 -5.27 14.13
CA ARG A 332 -12.21 -6.12 13.59
C ARG A 332 -13.35 -5.31 13.00
N THR A 333 -13.76 -4.24 13.70
CA THR A 333 -14.80 -3.31 13.21
C THR A 333 -14.40 -2.63 11.91
N ALA A 334 -13.15 -2.21 11.77
CA ALA A 334 -12.62 -1.63 10.52
C ALA A 334 -12.59 -2.66 9.37
N LEU A 335 -12.22 -3.90 9.65
CA LEU A 335 -12.25 -5.00 8.67
C LEU A 335 -13.69 -5.35 8.23
N VAL A 336 -14.67 -5.34 9.14
CA VAL A 336 -16.10 -5.53 8.79
C VAL A 336 -16.58 -4.39 7.89
N ARG A 337 -16.18 -3.14 8.15
CA ARG A 337 -16.52 -2.01 7.27
C ARG A 337 -15.90 -2.17 5.88
N LEU A 338 -14.63 -2.58 5.81
CA LEU A 338 -13.94 -2.87 4.55
C LEU A 338 -14.68 -3.97 3.77
N GLU A 339 -15.00 -5.10 4.40
CA GLU A 339 -15.76 -6.21 3.79
C GLU A 339 -17.11 -5.71 3.26
N ARG A 340 -17.91 -5.07 4.12
CA ARG A 340 -19.27 -4.67 3.83
C ARG A 340 -19.38 -3.63 2.71
N HIS A 341 -18.54 -2.61 2.74
CA HIS A 341 -18.66 -1.49 1.81
C HIS A 341 -17.89 -1.68 0.51
N TYR A 342 -16.75 -2.36 0.56
CA TYR A 342 -15.84 -2.41 -0.59
C TYR A 342 -15.68 -3.81 -1.19
N LEU A 343 -15.71 -4.87 -0.37
CA LEU A 343 -15.48 -6.22 -0.88
C LEU A 343 -16.78 -6.96 -1.23
N SER A 344 -17.95 -6.36 -1.05
CA SER A 344 -19.25 -6.89 -1.45
C SER A 344 -19.56 -6.72 -2.95
N HIS A 345 -18.54 -6.87 -3.81
CA HIS A 345 -18.66 -6.76 -5.27
C HIS A 345 -19.31 -8.01 -5.86
N PRO A 346 -20.14 -7.87 -6.95
CA PRO A 346 -20.77 -9.02 -7.63
C PRO A 346 -19.77 -10.06 -8.17
N VAL A 347 -18.60 -9.60 -8.63
CA VAL A 347 -17.51 -10.50 -9.02
C VAL A 347 -16.83 -11.03 -7.77
N ALA A 348 -16.83 -12.34 -7.60
CA ALA A 348 -16.10 -12.99 -6.50
C ALA A 348 -14.59 -12.66 -6.60
N GLY A 349 -14.02 -12.09 -5.53
CA GLY A 349 -12.63 -11.61 -5.52
C GLY A 349 -12.44 -10.20 -6.10
N GLY A 350 -13.50 -9.54 -6.57
CA GLY A 350 -13.49 -8.13 -6.95
C GLY A 350 -13.80 -7.20 -5.78
N TRP A 351 -13.74 -5.89 -6.06
CA TRP A 351 -14.03 -4.83 -5.09
C TRP A 351 -14.54 -3.56 -5.76
N HIS A 352 -15.26 -2.75 -4.99
CA HIS A 352 -15.52 -1.35 -5.30
C HIS A 352 -14.33 -0.51 -4.84
N ASP A 353 -13.83 0.41 -5.67
CA ASP A 353 -12.62 1.16 -5.33
C ASP A 353 -12.89 2.50 -4.68
N GLN A 354 -13.96 3.20 -5.10
CA GLN A 354 -14.27 4.53 -4.60
C GLN A 354 -15.78 4.81 -4.65
N PHE A 355 -16.26 5.47 -3.60
CA PHE A 355 -17.63 5.97 -3.50
C PHE A 355 -17.66 7.48 -3.34
N ASP A 356 -18.72 8.11 -3.83
CA ASP A 356 -19.05 9.49 -3.51
C ASP A 356 -19.67 9.60 -2.11
N ARG A 357 -20.08 10.84 -1.74
CA ARG A 357 -20.72 11.12 -0.47
C ARG A 357 -22.02 10.31 -0.27
N ASP A 358 -22.79 10.12 -1.32
CA ASP A 358 -24.12 9.50 -1.28
C ASP A 358 -24.06 7.96 -1.44
N GLY A 359 -22.85 7.41 -1.65
CA GLY A 359 -22.60 5.96 -1.75
C GLY A 359 -22.67 5.42 -3.17
N ALA A 360 -22.71 6.28 -4.20
CA ALA A 360 -22.59 5.83 -5.58
C ALA A 360 -21.13 5.51 -5.93
N SER A 361 -20.90 4.40 -6.64
CA SER A 361 -19.56 4.03 -7.10
C SER A 361 -19.07 5.02 -8.16
N LEU A 362 -17.85 5.53 -7.97
CA LEU A 362 -17.18 6.46 -8.88
C LEU A 362 -16.25 5.79 -9.89
N VAL A 363 -15.91 4.52 -9.66
CA VAL A 363 -14.96 3.78 -10.51
C VAL A 363 -15.66 2.60 -11.14
N ALA A 364 -15.66 2.58 -12.47
CA ALA A 364 -16.31 1.54 -13.28
C ALA A 364 -15.37 0.37 -13.63
N THR A 365 -14.36 0.13 -12.80
CA THR A 365 -13.37 -0.96 -12.97
C THR A 365 -12.96 -1.49 -11.61
N ILE A 366 -12.29 -2.64 -11.59
CA ILE A 366 -11.63 -3.21 -10.41
C ILE A 366 -10.12 -2.97 -10.56
N PRO A 367 -9.54 -1.92 -9.93
CA PRO A 367 -8.12 -1.60 -10.10
C PRO A 367 -7.22 -2.63 -9.39
N ALA A 368 -6.21 -3.13 -10.09
CA ALA A 368 -5.22 -4.05 -9.54
C ALA A 368 -4.43 -3.47 -8.37
N SER A 369 -4.24 -2.12 -8.36
CA SER A 369 -3.47 -1.42 -7.34
C SER A 369 -4.03 -1.57 -5.92
N SER A 370 -5.34 -1.77 -5.78
CA SER A 370 -6.02 -1.85 -4.47
C SER A 370 -5.85 -3.21 -3.78
N PHE A 371 -5.51 -4.28 -4.55
CA PHE A 371 -5.31 -5.61 -3.98
C PHE A 371 -4.19 -5.65 -2.93
N TYR A 372 -3.10 -4.91 -3.15
CA TYR A 372 -2.01 -4.75 -2.20
C TYR A 372 -2.51 -4.36 -0.80
N HIS A 373 -3.32 -3.31 -0.70
CA HIS A 373 -3.84 -2.81 0.58
C HIS A 373 -4.74 -3.84 1.28
N VAL A 374 -5.62 -4.50 0.51
CA VAL A 374 -6.50 -5.54 1.05
C VAL A 374 -5.69 -6.73 1.57
N LEU A 375 -4.72 -7.23 0.78
CA LEU A 375 -3.88 -8.35 1.17
C LEU A 375 -3.06 -8.01 2.43
N CYS A 376 -2.42 -6.82 2.47
CA CYS A 376 -1.66 -6.38 3.63
C CYS A 376 -2.52 -6.33 4.90
N ALA A 377 -3.73 -5.75 4.82
CA ALA A 377 -4.61 -5.67 5.97
C ALA A 377 -5.01 -7.05 6.50
N VAL A 378 -5.28 -8.01 5.61
CA VAL A 378 -5.68 -9.37 6.02
C VAL A 378 -4.48 -10.19 6.53
N THR A 379 -3.30 -10.02 5.93
CA THR A 379 -2.09 -10.70 6.43
C THR A 379 -1.66 -10.20 7.81
N GLU A 380 -1.72 -8.90 8.06
CA GLU A 380 -1.47 -8.32 9.39
C GLU A 380 -2.53 -8.79 10.40
N ALA A 381 -3.81 -8.82 9.99
CA ALA A 381 -4.88 -9.29 10.86
C ALA A 381 -4.71 -10.76 11.25
N GLU A 382 -4.33 -11.63 10.30
CA GLU A 382 -4.07 -13.05 10.58
C GLU A 382 -2.92 -13.24 11.58
N GLN A 383 -1.88 -12.42 11.49
CA GLN A 383 -0.70 -12.52 12.36
C GLN A 383 -0.96 -12.03 13.80
N VAL A 384 -1.84 -11.05 13.97
CA VAL A 384 -2.05 -10.37 15.26
C VAL A 384 -3.37 -10.75 15.93
N LEU A 385 -4.43 -11.00 15.16
CA LEU A 385 -5.79 -11.22 15.65
C LEU A 385 -6.33 -12.63 15.39
N GLY A 386 -5.63 -13.41 14.53
CA GLY A 386 -5.97 -14.78 14.13
C GLY A 386 -5.68 -15.86 15.13
#